data_34a72302448c03eabf75043248e9da03
#
_entry.id   34a72302448c03eabf75043248e9da03
#
_cell.length_a   1.000
_cell.length_b   1.000
_cell.length_c   1.000
_cell.angle_alpha   90.00
_cell.angle_beta   90.00
_cell.angle_gamma   90.00
#
_symmetry.space_group_name_H-M   'P 1'
#
loop_
_entity.id
_entity.type
_entity.pdbx_description
1 polymer ?
#
loop_
_entity_poly.entity_id
_entity_poly.type
_entity_poly.pdbx_seq_one_letter_code
_entity_poly.pdbx_strand_id
1 'polypeptide(L)'
;MPGFFSRLFGRGEKRESSHKSMSKEESLAAYIVREHRQGRPLDEILDDPYLKNRATDEQRLRLLERPEVIRAVGEDTAAMAAERVRES
;
A
#
# COMPACT_ATOMS: atom_id res chain seq x y z
N MET A 1 8.90 8.13 32.51
CA MET A 1 8.98 8.10 31.87
C MET A 1 8.59 7.96 31.21
N PRO A 2 8.39 7.91 31.23
CA PRO A 2 7.99 7.64 30.15
C PRO A 2 8.47 8.22 29.27
N GLY A 3 8.54 8.67 29.25
CA GLY A 3 9.00 9.21 28.29
C GLY A 3 9.97 8.70 27.51
N PHE A 4 10.20 8.22 27.75
CA PHE A 4 10.89 7.79 26.95
C PHE A 4 10.46 7.26 25.97
N PHE A 5 9.69 7.14 25.78
CA PHE A 5 9.25 6.62 24.81
C PHE A 5 8.81 7.50 23.84
N SER A 6 8.60 8.47 24.07
CA SER A 6 8.27 9.31 23.11
C SER A 6 9.37 9.93 22.45
N ARG A 7 10.38 10.01 22.89
CA ARG A 7 11.40 10.42 22.21
C ARG A 7 11.82 9.50 21.36
N LEU A 8 11.44 8.55 21.44
CA LEU A 8 11.82 7.70 20.59
C LEU A 8 11.17 7.73 19.44
N PHE A 9 10.53 8.25 19.40
CA PHE A 9 9.97 8.31 18.27
C PHE A 9 10.04 9.33 17.62
N GLY A 10 10.36 9.82 18.28
CA GLY A 10 10.47 10.80 17.70
C GLY A 10 11.50 11.08 16.95
N ARG A 11 12.08 10.86 17.44
CA ARG A 11 12.79 10.93 16.76
C ARG A 11 13.01 10.52 15.90
N GLY A 12 12.98 10.40 16.17
CA GLY A 12 13.11 10.04 15.19
C GLY A 12 13.18 10.11 14.55
N GLU A 13 12.91 10.23 14.71
CA GLU A 13 12.81 10.21 14.01
C GLU A 13 13.03 10.32 13.21
N LYS A 14 13.26 10.54 13.41
CA LYS A 14 13.37 10.54 12.52
C LYS A 14 13.56 10.39 11.73
N ARG A 15 13.60 10.55 11.87
CA ARG A 15 13.70 10.29 10.97
C ARG A 15 13.86 10.34 10.16
N GLU A 16 13.90 10.61 10.21
CA GLU A 16 13.95 10.55 9.21
C GLU A 16 14.00 10.31 8.47
N SER A 17 14.19 10.48 8.74
CA SER A 17 14.15 10.26 7.71
C SER A 17 14.05 10.03 7.13
N SER A 18 14.05 10.25 7.22
CA SER A 18 13.87 10.07 6.36
C SER A 18 13.69 10.13 5.83
N HIS A 19 13.72 10.55 6.04
CA HIS A 19 13.47 10.75 5.27
C HIS A 19 13.37 10.55 4.15
N LYS A 20 13.79 10.31 4.08
CA LYS A 20 13.58 10.04 2.78
C LYS A 20 12.16 9.75 2.50
N SER A 21 11.54 10.40 1.62
CA SER A 21 10.13 10.17 1.37
C SER A 21 9.93 8.90 0.55
N MET A 22 8.79 8.25 0.77
CA MET A 22 8.40 7.11 -0.02
C MET A 22 7.99 7.58 -1.41
N SER A 23 8.23 6.76 -2.42
CA SER A 23 7.72 7.05 -3.73
C SER A 23 6.20 6.95 -3.71
N LYS A 24 5.56 7.51 -4.73
CA LYS A 24 4.12 7.44 -4.84
C LYS A 24 3.66 5.99 -4.89
N GLU A 25 4.37 5.17 -5.66
CA GLU A 25 4.02 3.77 -5.78
C GLU A 25 4.11 3.04 -4.45
N GLU A 26 5.15 3.32 -3.69
CA GLU A 26 5.31 2.70 -2.38
C GLU A 26 4.20 3.12 -1.43
N SER A 27 3.82 4.38 -1.48
CA SER A 27 2.74 4.87 -0.63
C SER A 27 1.43 4.20 -0.97
N LEU A 28 1.16 4.00 -2.25
CA LEU A 28 -0.07 3.35 -2.67
C LEU A 28 -0.06 1.88 -2.32
N ALA A 29 1.09 1.22 -2.44
CA ALA A 29 1.21 -0.17 -2.04
C ALA A 29 0.94 -0.33 -0.54
N ALA A 30 1.48 0.58 0.25
CA ALA A 30 1.26 0.56 1.69
C ALA A 30 -0.22 0.76 2.02
N TYR A 31 -0.88 1.62 1.27
CA TYR A 31 -2.32 1.83 1.45
C TYR A 31 -3.09 0.54 1.20
N ILE A 32 -2.76 -0.16 0.11
CA ILE A 32 -3.43 -1.41 -0.21
C ILE A 32 -3.24 -2.43 0.91
N VAL A 33 -2.00 -2.59 1.38
CA VAL A 33 -1.70 -3.54 2.42
C VAL A 33 -2.46 -3.20 3.70
N ARG A 34 -2.46 -1.94 4.07
CA ARG A 34 -3.14 -1.53 5.30
C ARG A 34 -4.64 -1.76 5.23
N GLU A 35 -5.25 -1.37 4.11
CA GLU A 35 -6.69 -1.54 3.97
C GLU A 35 -7.07 -3.02 3.94
N HIS A 36 -6.26 -3.84 3.28
CA HIS A 36 -6.52 -5.26 3.23
C HIS A 36 -6.44 -5.87 4.64
N ARG A 37 -5.51 -5.42 5.43
CA ARG A 37 -5.37 -5.92 6.79
C ARG A 37 -6.56 -5.55 7.66
N GLN A 38 -7.25 -4.48 7.31
CA GLN A 38 -8.44 -4.06 8.04
C GLN A 38 -9.68 -4.80 7.60
N GLY A 39 -9.54 -5.75 6.68
CA GLY A 39 -10.64 -6.60 6.28
C GLY A 39 -11.30 -6.22 4.97
N ARG A 40 -10.78 -5.21 4.27
CA ARG A 40 -11.36 -4.82 2.99
C ARG A 40 -10.91 -5.77 1.89
N PRO A 41 -11.84 -6.21 1.05
CA PRO A 41 -11.44 -7.06 -0.09
C PRO A 41 -10.59 -6.27 -1.07
N LEU A 42 -9.66 -6.95 -1.71
CA LEU A 42 -8.75 -6.30 -2.64
C LEU A 42 -9.51 -5.62 -3.79
N ASP A 43 -10.56 -6.26 -4.30
CA ASP A 43 -11.37 -5.67 -5.37
C ASP A 43 -11.88 -4.31 -4.98
N GLU A 44 -12.37 -4.20 -3.76
CA GLU A 44 -12.93 -2.95 -3.26
C GLU A 44 -11.85 -1.89 -3.14
N ILE A 45 -10.68 -2.30 -2.65
CA ILE A 45 -9.58 -1.36 -2.49
C ILE A 45 -9.15 -0.80 -3.84
N LEU A 46 -9.07 -1.65 -4.85
CA LEU A 46 -8.65 -1.22 -6.17
C LEU A 46 -9.67 -0.30 -6.84
N ASP A 47 -10.93 -0.45 -6.50
CA ASP A 47 -11.98 0.41 -7.04
C ASP A 47 -12.23 1.64 -6.18
N ASP A 48 -11.53 1.75 -5.07
CA ASP A 48 -11.67 2.88 -4.17
C ASP A 48 -11.30 4.18 -4.89
N PRO A 49 -12.12 5.22 -4.79
CA PRO A 49 -11.80 6.49 -5.43
C PRO A 49 -10.44 7.04 -5.05
N TYR A 50 -10.01 6.80 -3.82
CA TYR A 50 -8.70 7.24 -3.38
C TYR A 50 -7.61 6.68 -4.28
N LEU A 51 -7.67 5.38 -4.53
CA LEU A 51 -6.67 4.72 -5.35
C LEU A 51 -6.84 5.06 -6.82
N LYS A 52 -8.07 5.05 -7.30
CA LYS A 52 -8.35 5.32 -8.71
C LYS A 52 -7.92 6.72 -9.11
N ASN A 53 -8.06 7.68 -8.21
CA ASN A 53 -7.67 9.04 -8.51
C ASN A 53 -6.16 9.24 -8.51
N ARG A 54 -5.42 8.30 -7.94
CA ARG A 54 -3.98 8.43 -7.78
C ARG A 54 -3.18 7.46 -8.63
N ALA A 55 -3.84 6.48 -9.24
CA ALA A 55 -3.13 5.45 -10.00
C ALA A 55 -3.90 5.10 -11.26
N THR A 56 -3.18 5.04 -12.37
CA THR A 56 -3.76 4.57 -13.62
C THR A 56 -3.92 3.05 -13.55
N ASP A 57 -4.59 2.48 -14.56
CA ASP A 57 -4.71 1.03 -14.64
C ASP A 57 -3.34 0.36 -14.64
N GLU A 58 -2.42 0.91 -15.42
CA GLU A 58 -1.07 0.36 -15.47
C GLU A 58 -0.39 0.41 -14.12
N GLN A 59 -0.57 1.50 -13.41
CA GLN A 59 0.05 1.64 -12.10
C GLN A 59 -0.56 0.67 -11.12
N ARG A 60 -1.88 0.45 -11.20
CA ARG A 60 -2.52 -0.52 -10.32
C ARG A 60 -2.02 -1.93 -10.60
N LEU A 61 -1.78 -2.27 -11.87
CA LEU A 61 -1.20 -3.56 -12.20
C LEU A 61 0.19 -3.72 -11.59
N ARG A 62 0.99 -2.66 -11.66
CA ARG A 62 2.32 -2.70 -11.07
C ARG A 62 2.26 -2.87 -9.55
N LEU A 63 1.29 -2.23 -8.92
CA LEU A 63 1.12 -2.38 -7.48
C LEU A 63 0.84 -3.83 -7.10
N LEU A 64 0.06 -4.52 -7.94
CA LEU A 64 -0.27 -5.91 -7.67
C LEU A 64 0.91 -6.86 -7.87
N GLU A 65 1.97 -6.38 -8.49
CA GLU A 65 3.18 -7.19 -8.67
C GLU A 65 4.22 -6.95 -7.59
N ARG A 66 3.99 -6.01 -6.70
CA ARG A 66 4.96 -5.72 -5.66
C ARG A 66 4.95 -6.83 -4.60
N PRO A 67 6.15 -7.26 -4.16
CA PRO A 67 6.22 -8.35 -3.19
C PRO A 67 5.44 -8.10 -1.92
N GLU A 68 5.44 -6.88 -1.41
CA GLU A 68 4.73 -6.60 -0.17
C GLU A 68 3.22 -6.73 -0.34
N VAL A 69 2.71 -6.40 -1.51
CA VAL A 69 1.29 -6.56 -1.77
C VAL A 69 0.94 -8.03 -1.93
N ILE A 70 1.73 -8.75 -2.73
CA ILE A 70 1.50 -10.17 -2.95
C ILE A 70 1.55 -10.93 -1.63
N ARG A 71 2.50 -10.57 -0.77
CA ARG A 71 2.63 -11.23 0.52
C ARG A 71 1.42 -10.98 1.40
N ALA A 72 0.83 -9.81 1.30
CA ALA A 72 -0.32 -9.45 2.11
C ALA A 72 -1.60 -10.11 1.63
N VAL A 73 -1.80 -10.17 0.31
CA VAL A 73 -3.09 -10.64 -0.24
C VAL A 73 -3.03 -12.05 -0.81
N GLY A 74 -1.82 -12.54 -1.11
CA GLY A 74 -1.67 -13.86 -1.72
C GLY A 74 -1.55 -13.78 -3.22
N GLU A 75 -0.81 -14.73 -3.80
CA GLU A 75 -0.55 -14.71 -5.25
C GLU A 75 -1.82 -14.87 -6.07
N ASP A 76 -2.68 -15.78 -5.65
CA ASP A 76 -3.91 -16.01 -6.39
C ASP A 76 -4.81 -14.79 -6.38
N THR A 77 -4.95 -14.16 -5.23
CA THR A 77 -5.78 -12.97 -5.12
C THR A 77 -5.22 -11.83 -5.96
N ALA A 78 -3.90 -11.66 -5.92
CA ALA A 78 -3.26 -10.62 -6.71
C ALA A 78 -3.44 -10.86 -8.20
N ALA A 79 -3.32 -12.11 -8.63
CA ALA A 79 -3.47 -12.46 -10.04
C ALA A 79 -4.89 -12.22 -10.53
N MET A 80 -5.88 -12.58 -9.72
CA MET A 80 -7.28 -12.37 -10.09
C MET A 80 -7.59 -10.89 -10.16
N ALA A 81 -7.05 -10.12 -9.23
CA ALA A 81 -7.27 -8.68 -9.23
C ALA A 81 -6.63 -8.04 -10.46
N ALA A 82 -5.45 -8.52 -10.86
CA ALA A 82 -4.78 -8.00 -12.04
C ALA A 82 -5.63 -8.23 -13.28
N GLU A 83 -6.26 -9.40 -13.37
CA GLU A 83 -7.13 -9.68 -14.49
C GLU A 83 -8.32 -8.74 -14.54
N ARG A 84 -8.90 -8.46 -13.39
CA ARG A 84 -10.00 -7.51 -13.34
C ARG A 84 -9.59 -6.14 -13.84
N VAL A 85 -8.41 -5.68 -13.44
CA VAL A 85 -7.93 -4.38 -13.87
C VAL A 85 -7.73 -4.37 -15.38
N ARG A 86 -7.18 -5.45 -15.93
CA ARG A 86 -6.95 -5.52 -17.37
C ARG A 86 -8.23 -5.50 -18.17
N GLU A 87 -9.30 -6.01 -17.58
CA GLU A 87 -10.58 -6.09 -18.27
C GLU A 87 -11.44 -4.85 -18.11
N SER A 88 -11.04 -3.91 -17.28
CA SER A 88 -11.88 -2.73 -17.05
C SER A 88 -11.69 -1.62 -18.07
#